data_7f2d6471dc9783aa50022b448bc19ad1
#
_entry.id   7f2d6471dc9783aa50022b448bc19ad1
#
_cell.length_a   1.000
_cell.length_b   1.000
_cell.length_c   1.000
_cell.angle_alpha   90.00
_cell.angle_beta   90.00
_cell.angle_gamma   90.00
#
_symmetry.space_group_name_H-M   'P 1'
#
loop_
_entity.id
_entity.type
_entity.pdbx_description
1 polymer ?
#
loop_
_entity_poly.entity_id
_entity_poly.type
_entity_poly.pdbx_seq_one_letter_code
_entity_poly.pdbx_strand_id
1 'polypeptide(L)'
;VAVYYDQALTEFAYIEYSETGNEEYNIASGQSHVELFNAVLPAMFDSVVLVDSIEAASELGVDAIFAPVIEEFQLALPAKTKLDVYEVWIKYNMRLMTSEGDYIADWVLTSYGKTPTESLRSAEAAINEAAVVALRDLASSFSLSFTQVPEVRDWLTTL
;
A
#
# COMPACT_ATOMS: atom_id res chain seq x y z
N VAL A 1 -0.15 9.60 -15.81
CA VAL A 1 -0.11 9.94 -14.39
C VAL A 1 1.34 9.95 -13.90
N ALA A 2 1.73 10.90 -13.03
CA ALA A 2 2.96 10.81 -12.25
C ALA A 2 2.70 10.03 -10.96
N VAL A 3 3.74 9.39 -10.42
CA VAL A 3 3.70 8.67 -9.16
C VAL A 3 4.79 9.20 -8.24
N TYR A 4 4.38 9.60 -7.04
CA TYR A 4 5.30 10.05 -6.00
C TYR A 4 5.21 9.11 -4.79
N TYR A 5 6.33 8.51 -4.43
CA TYR A 5 6.47 7.72 -3.21
C TYR A 5 7.29 8.51 -2.20
N ASP A 6 6.71 8.85 -1.06
CA ASP A 6 7.46 9.50 0.00
C ASP A 6 8.45 8.55 0.69
N GLN A 7 9.36 9.10 1.48
CA GLN A 7 10.37 8.32 2.20
C GLN A 7 9.71 7.38 3.23
N ALA A 8 8.60 7.79 3.84
CA ALA A 8 7.90 6.97 4.84
C ALA A 8 7.33 5.69 4.22
N LEU A 9 6.92 5.73 2.94
CA LEU A 9 6.47 4.54 2.21
C LEU A 9 7.65 3.72 1.70
N THR A 10 8.65 4.36 1.08
CA THR A 10 9.78 3.63 0.45
C THR A 10 10.69 2.93 1.46
N GLU A 11 10.81 3.48 2.66
CA GLU A 11 11.62 2.94 3.77
C GLU A 11 10.74 2.31 4.87
N PHE A 12 9.48 1.99 4.57
CA PHE A 12 8.56 1.48 5.56
C PHE A 12 9.06 0.22 6.24
N ALA A 13 9.10 0.26 7.57
CA ALA A 13 9.38 -0.88 8.44
C ALA A 13 8.46 -0.87 9.65
N TYR A 14 8.02 -2.05 10.07
CA TYR A 14 7.18 -2.26 11.24
C TYR A 14 7.84 -3.27 12.17
N ILE A 15 7.78 -3.00 13.46
CA ILE A 15 8.32 -3.87 14.51
C ILE A 15 7.18 -4.32 15.42
N GLU A 16 7.04 -5.63 15.59
CA GLU A 16 6.13 -6.25 16.55
C GLU A 16 6.91 -7.07 17.57
N TYR A 17 6.45 -7.07 18.81
CA TYR A 17 7.06 -7.85 19.88
C TYR A 17 6.16 -9.01 20.29
N SER A 18 6.75 -10.15 20.61
CA SER A 18 6.04 -11.27 21.22
C SER A 18 5.36 -10.87 22.53
N GLU A 19 4.40 -11.68 23.00
CA GLU A 19 3.66 -11.43 24.23
C GLU A 19 4.60 -11.27 25.45
N THR A 20 5.73 -11.98 25.45
CA THR A 20 6.76 -11.91 26.51
C THR A 20 7.79 -10.80 26.31
N GLY A 21 7.78 -10.12 25.15
CA GLY A 21 8.78 -9.11 24.78
C GLY A 21 10.17 -9.67 24.42
N ASN A 22 10.34 -10.99 24.39
CA ASN A 22 11.65 -11.63 24.18
C ASN A 22 11.97 -11.86 22.69
N GLU A 23 10.98 -11.79 21.81
CA GLU A 23 11.15 -11.96 20.36
C GLU A 23 10.66 -10.69 19.66
N GLU A 24 11.44 -10.24 18.70
CA GLU A 24 11.15 -9.09 17.83
C GLU A 24 10.93 -9.58 16.41
N TYR A 25 9.84 -9.14 15.81
CA TYR A 25 9.51 -9.38 14.40
C TYR A 25 9.62 -8.06 13.63
N ASN A 26 10.61 -7.99 12.76
CA ASN A 26 10.86 -6.81 11.92
C ASN A 26 10.37 -7.09 10.49
N ILE A 27 9.47 -6.24 10.00
CA ILE A 27 8.90 -6.32 8.65
C ILE A 27 9.32 -5.07 7.88
N ALA A 28 10.37 -5.18 7.09
CA ALA A 28 10.81 -4.13 6.18
C ALA A 28 10.12 -4.35 4.82
N SER A 29 9.02 -3.64 4.57
CA SER A 29 8.17 -3.87 3.39
C SER A 29 8.08 -2.68 2.44
N GLY A 30 8.82 -1.58 2.66
CA GLY A 30 8.77 -0.39 1.82
C GLY A 30 8.91 -0.69 0.33
N GLN A 31 9.92 -1.47 -0.04
CA GLN A 31 10.13 -1.88 -1.43
C GLN A 31 8.96 -2.69 -2.00
N SER A 32 8.34 -3.54 -1.21
CA SER A 32 7.19 -4.35 -1.65
C SER A 32 5.95 -3.50 -1.96
N HIS A 33 5.76 -2.40 -1.22
CA HIS A 33 4.69 -1.43 -1.51
C HIS A 33 4.95 -0.70 -2.83
N VAL A 34 6.18 -0.24 -3.07
CA VAL A 34 6.60 0.38 -4.33
C VAL A 34 6.39 -0.57 -5.51
N GLU A 35 6.85 -1.82 -5.40
CA GLU A 35 6.71 -2.86 -6.43
C GLU A 35 5.25 -3.16 -6.76
N LEU A 36 4.38 -3.19 -5.74
CA LEU A 36 2.95 -3.37 -5.94
C LEU A 36 2.37 -2.27 -6.84
N PHE A 37 2.56 -0.99 -6.49
CA PHE A 37 2.01 0.10 -7.27
C PHE A 37 2.65 0.20 -8.65
N ASN A 38 3.95 -0.07 -8.77
CA ASN A 38 4.63 -0.13 -10.07
C ASN A 38 4.11 -1.26 -10.97
N ALA A 39 3.54 -2.31 -10.40
CA ALA A 39 2.89 -3.39 -11.17
C ALA A 39 1.45 -3.06 -11.55
N VAL A 40 0.70 -2.38 -10.67
CA VAL A 40 -0.75 -2.14 -10.86
C VAL A 40 -1.00 -0.91 -11.71
N LEU A 41 -0.30 0.20 -11.48
CA LEU A 41 -0.57 1.46 -12.14
C LEU A 41 -0.44 1.41 -13.68
N PRO A 42 0.57 0.73 -14.27
CA PRO A 42 0.65 0.61 -15.73
C PRO A 42 -0.49 -0.21 -16.36
N ALA A 43 -1.22 -0.99 -15.57
CA ALA A 43 -2.42 -1.68 -16.03
C ALA A 43 -3.68 -0.79 -16.01
N MET A 44 -3.61 0.35 -15.31
CA MET A 44 -4.73 1.27 -15.11
C MET A 44 -4.59 2.57 -15.92
N PHE A 45 -3.36 2.97 -16.23
CA PHE A 45 -3.04 4.24 -16.90
C PHE A 45 -2.16 4.01 -18.11
N ASP A 46 -2.40 4.73 -19.19
CA ASP A 46 -1.65 4.64 -20.45
C ASP A 46 -0.16 5.02 -20.28
N SER A 47 0.13 5.95 -19.37
CA SER A 47 1.49 6.39 -19.08
C SER A 47 1.66 6.60 -17.58
N VAL A 48 2.73 6.03 -17.04
CA VAL A 48 3.12 6.16 -15.62
C VAL A 48 4.57 6.62 -15.53
N VAL A 49 4.81 7.73 -14.84
CA VAL A 49 6.14 8.32 -14.65
C VAL A 49 6.43 8.47 -13.17
N LEU A 50 7.54 7.90 -12.69
CA LEU A 50 7.99 8.10 -11.32
C LEU A 50 8.66 9.48 -11.19
N VAL A 51 8.31 10.21 -10.13
CA VAL A 51 8.86 11.52 -9.80
C VAL A 51 9.43 11.54 -8.38
N ASP A 52 10.47 12.34 -8.20
CA ASP A 52 11.15 12.49 -6.90
C ASP A 52 10.45 13.52 -5.98
N SER A 53 9.57 14.35 -6.53
CA SER A 53 8.75 15.30 -5.78
C SER A 53 7.47 15.65 -6.52
N ILE A 54 6.50 16.20 -5.79
CA ILE A 54 5.23 16.70 -6.37
C ILE A 54 5.51 17.86 -7.34
N GLU A 55 6.44 18.76 -7.00
CA GLU A 55 6.81 19.90 -7.83
C GLU A 55 7.41 19.47 -9.18
N ALA A 56 8.19 18.36 -9.19
CA ALA A 56 8.77 17.85 -10.42
C ALA A 56 7.71 17.35 -11.43
N ALA A 57 6.55 16.95 -10.96
CA ALA A 57 5.46 16.49 -11.81
C ALA A 57 4.82 17.62 -12.64
N SER A 58 4.81 18.86 -12.13
CA SER A 58 4.20 20.01 -12.80
C SER A 58 4.84 20.35 -14.16
N GLU A 59 6.12 20.00 -14.33
CA GLU A 59 6.86 20.23 -15.56
C GLU A 59 6.65 19.13 -16.63
N LEU A 60 6.03 18.00 -16.25
CA LEU A 60 5.90 16.82 -17.11
C LEU A 60 4.61 16.80 -17.95
N GLY A 61 3.66 17.72 -17.71
CA GLY A 61 2.39 17.76 -18.44
C GLY A 61 1.52 16.51 -18.20
N VAL A 62 1.57 15.96 -16.98
CA VAL A 62 0.74 14.82 -16.59
C VAL A 62 -0.66 15.28 -16.14
N ASP A 63 -1.66 14.41 -16.29
CA ASP A 63 -3.04 14.74 -15.90
C ASP A 63 -3.23 14.73 -14.38
N ALA A 64 -2.48 13.89 -13.66
CA ALA A 64 -2.54 13.81 -12.20
C ALA A 64 -1.27 13.20 -11.59
N ILE A 65 -1.16 13.38 -10.26
CA ILE A 65 -0.12 12.80 -9.41
C ILE A 65 -0.81 11.83 -8.44
N PHE A 66 -0.35 10.58 -8.42
CA PHE A 66 -0.76 9.58 -7.44
C PHE A 66 0.29 9.47 -6.34
N ALA A 67 -0.11 9.62 -5.07
CA ALA A 67 0.77 9.60 -3.91
C ALA A 67 0.16 8.77 -2.77
N PRO A 68 0.37 7.45 -2.73
CA PRO A 68 -0.12 6.58 -1.67
C PRO A 68 0.67 6.77 -0.38
N VAL A 69 -0.02 6.71 0.76
CA VAL A 69 0.58 6.79 2.10
C VAL A 69 0.11 5.62 2.95
N ILE A 70 1.03 4.98 3.68
CA ILE A 70 0.68 3.99 4.70
C ILE A 70 0.30 4.74 5.97
N GLU A 71 -0.96 4.63 6.40
CA GLU A 71 -1.43 5.24 7.65
C GLU A 71 -1.25 4.31 8.85
N GLU A 72 -1.48 3.02 8.65
CA GLU A 72 -1.44 2.04 9.72
C GLU A 72 -0.99 0.67 9.20
N PHE A 73 -0.21 -0.01 9.99
CA PHE A 73 0.18 -1.40 9.77
C PHE A 73 0.00 -2.17 11.07
N GLN A 74 -0.63 -3.32 11.02
CA GLN A 74 -0.84 -4.19 12.18
C GLN A 74 -0.45 -5.62 11.85
N LEU A 75 0.33 -6.23 12.75
CA LEU A 75 0.62 -7.66 12.76
C LEU A 75 -0.03 -8.31 13.98
N ALA A 76 -0.90 -9.27 13.74
CA ALA A 76 -1.47 -10.10 14.79
C ALA A 76 -0.74 -11.45 14.88
N LEU A 77 -0.15 -11.70 16.04
CA LEU A 77 0.57 -12.95 16.33
C LEU A 77 -0.39 -14.00 16.93
N PRO A 78 -0.26 -15.29 16.57
CA PRO A 78 -1.08 -16.38 17.10
C PRO A 78 -1.12 -16.42 18.62
N ALA A 79 0.01 -16.16 19.29
CA ALA A 79 0.11 -16.13 20.74
C ALA A 79 -0.81 -15.07 21.37
N LYS A 80 -0.94 -13.88 20.73
CA LYS A 80 -1.77 -12.79 21.21
C LYS A 80 -3.26 -12.99 20.91
N THR A 81 -3.57 -13.48 19.72
CA THR A 81 -4.98 -13.63 19.27
C THR A 81 -5.63 -14.94 19.72
N LYS A 82 -4.82 -15.95 20.10
CA LYS A 82 -5.25 -17.34 20.34
C LYS A 82 -5.83 -18.01 19.09
N LEU A 83 -5.47 -17.54 17.91
CA LEU A 83 -5.80 -18.12 16.62
C LEU A 83 -4.54 -18.76 16.04
N ASP A 84 -4.70 -19.82 15.25
CA ASP A 84 -3.58 -20.52 14.61
C ASP A 84 -3.18 -19.88 13.27
N VAL A 85 -3.18 -18.54 13.23
CA VAL A 85 -2.85 -17.75 12.04
C VAL A 85 -2.01 -16.52 12.39
N TYR A 86 -1.14 -16.14 11.49
CA TYR A 86 -0.56 -14.80 11.43
C TYR A 86 -1.43 -13.93 10.54
N GLU A 87 -1.70 -12.70 10.96
CA GLU A 87 -2.58 -11.78 10.24
C GLU A 87 -1.89 -10.43 10.08
N VAL A 88 -2.01 -9.86 8.88
CA VAL A 88 -1.50 -8.52 8.55
C VAL A 88 -2.65 -7.66 8.05
N TRP A 89 -2.82 -6.48 8.63
CA TRP A 89 -3.69 -5.41 8.14
C TRP A 89 -2.86 -4.20 7.79
N ILE A 90 -3.18 -3.60 6.64
CA ILE A 90 -2.54 -2.38 6.20
C ILE A 90 -3.63 -1.38 5.79
N LYS A 91 -3.56 -0.19 6.35
CA LYS A 91 -4.43 0.93 5.99
C LYS A 91 -3.64 1.95 5.21
N TYR A 92 -4.13 2.26 4.02
CA TYR A 92 -3.56 3.28 3.16
C TYR A 92 -4.48 4.46 3.02
N ASN A 93 -3.90 5.64 2.86
CA ASN A 93 -4.54 6.79 2.26
C ASN A 93 -4.06 6.95 0.83
N MET A 94 -4.98 6.83 -0.13
CA MET A 94 -4.72 6.99 -1.55
C MET A 94 -4.99 8.44 -1.92
N ARG A 95 -3.96 9.16 -2.37
CA ARG A 95 -4.05 10.57 -2.75
C ARG A 95 -3.90 10.72 -4.24
N LEU A 96 -4.84 11.44 -4.85
CA LEU A 96 -4.79 11.87 -6.23
C LEU A 96 -4.84 13.39 -6.28
N MET A 97 -3.87 14.00 -6.95
CA MET A 97 -3.71 15.44 -7.06
C MET A 97 -3.58 15.86 -8.52
N THR A 98 -3.85 17.11 -8.84
CA THR A 98 -3.53 17.70 -10.15
C THR A 98 -2.01 17.77 -10.36
N SER A 99 -1.55 18.09 -11.56
CA SER A 99 -0.12 18.33 -11.84
C SER A 99 0.47 19.48 -11.00
N GLU A 100 -0.36 20.42 -10.56
CA GLU A 100 0.02 21.54 -9.70
C GLU A 100 0.04 21.19 -8.22
N GLY A 101 -0.40 19.97 -7.86
CA GLY A 101 -0.47 19.48 -6.48
C GLY A 101 -1.79 19.80 -5.77
N ASP A 102 -2.79 20.33 -6.48
CA ASP A 102 -4.12 20.55 -5.92
C ASP A 102 -4.87 19.23 -5.75
N TYR A 103 -5.72 19.18 -4.74
CA TYR A 103 -6.48 18.00 -4.36
C TYR A 103 -7.53 17.60 -5.42
N ILE A 104 -7.52 16.34 -5.85
CA ILE A 104 -8.57 15.72 -6.65
C ILE A 104 -9.39 14.78 -5.78
N ALA A 105 -8.73 13.79 -5.17
CA ALA A 105 -9.36 12.76 -4.34
C ALA A 105 -8.42 12.27 -3.24
N ASP A 106 -9.01 11.89 -2.11
CA ASP A 106 -8.32 11.28 -0.97
C ASP A 106 -9.26 10.20 -0.40
N TRP A 107 -8.84 8.93 -0.43
CA TRP A 107 -9.68 7.84 0.07
C TRP A 107 -8.86 6.77 0.76
N VAL A 108 -9.48 6.13 1.72
CA VAL A 108 -8.87 5.06 2.50
C VAL A 108 -9.12 3.72 1.84
N LEU A 109 -8.07 2.91 1.72
CA LEU A 109 -8.15 1.49 1.46
C LEU A 109 -7.51 0.69 2.58
N THR A 110 -8.19 -0.37 3.00
CA THR A 110 -7.64 -1.35 3.92
C THR A 110 -7.39 -2.65 3.18
N SER A 111 -6.31 -3.31 3.51
CA SER A 111 -5.98 -4.64 2.98
C SER A 111 -5.70 -5.62 4.10
N TYR A 112 -5.95 -6.89 3.83
CA TYR A 112 -5.84 -7.96 4.80
C TYR A 112 -5.21 -9.19 4.21
N GLY A 113 -4.30 -9.81 4.98
CA GLY A 113 -3.71 -11.09 4.63
C GLY A 113 -3.54 -11.97 5.85
N LYS A 114 -3.65 -13.27 5.68
CA LYS A 114 -3.41 -14.25 6.73
C LYS A 114 -2.72 -15.49 6.22
N THR A 115 -1.95 -16.13 7.10
CA THR A 115 -1.27 -17.39 6.84
C THR A 115 -1.37 -18.28 8.07
N PRO A 116 -1.81 -19.55 7.92
CA PRO A 116 -1.82 -20.52 9.01
C PRO A 116 -0.41 -20.78 9.56
N THR A 117 -0.29 -21.00 10.87
CA THR A 117 0.99 -21.28 11.54
C THR A 117 1.68 -22.54 11.01
N GLU A 118 0.90 -23.52 10.57
CA GLU A 118 1.39 -24.81 10.06
C GLU A 118 1.86 -24.78 8.62
N SER A 119 1.60 -23.67 7.89
CA SER A 119 1.83 -23.61 6.44
C SER A 119 3.29 -23.48 6.06
N LEU A 120 4.14 -22.94 6.94
CA LEU A 120 5.52 -22.58 6.63
C LEU A 120 6.47 -22.96 7.77
N ARG A 121 7.77 -23.09 7.44
CA ARG A 121 8.80 -23.61 8.36
C ARG A 121 9.19 -22.65 9.49
N SER A 122 8.85 -21.37 9.38
CA SER A 122 9.17 -20.35 10.39
C SER A 122 8.07 -19.32 10.52
N ALA A 123 8.00 -18.66 11.68
CA ALA A 123 7.12 -17.53 11.94
C ALA A 123 7.36 -16.38 10.95
N GLU A 124 8.63 -16.06 10.69
CA GLU A 124 9.02 -15.02 9.75
C GLU A 124 8.51 -15.29 8.33
N ALA A 125 8.66 -16.52 7.84
CA ALA A 125 8.13 -16.90 6.52
C ALA A 125 6.60 -16.80 6.47
N ALA A 126 5.90 -17.19 7.54
CA ALA A 126 4.44 -17.10 7.62
C ALA A 126 3.95 -15.64 7.68
N ILE A 127 4.65 -14.77 8.40
CA ILE A 127 4.37 -13.33 8.46
C ILE A 127 4.59 -12.68 7.08
N ASN A 128 5.69 -13.01 6.41
CA ASN A 128 5.97 -12.50 5.07
C ASN A 128 4.89 -12.94 4.06
N GLU A 129 4.43 -14.19 4.13
CA GLU A 129 3.32 -14.66 3.27
C GLU A 129 2.02 -13.93 3.59
N ALA A 130 1.69 -13.69 4.87
CA ALA A 130 0.52 -12.90 5.25
C ALA A 130 0.60 -11.46 4.68
N ALA A 131 1.79 -10.84 4.73
CA ALA A 131 2.02 -9.52 4.14
C ALA A 131 1.84 -9.53 2.61
N VAL A 132 2.36 -10.55 1.92
CA VAL A 132 2.17 -10.71 0.46
C VAL A 132 0.69 -10.89 0.11
N VAL A 133 -0.07 -11.65 0.90
CA VAL A 133 -1.51 -11.80 0.71
C VAL A 133 -2.23 -10.47 0.90
N ALA A 134 -1.87 -9.68 1.92
CA ALA A 134 -2.42 -8.35 2.14
C ALA A 134 -2.12 -7.41 0.96
N LEU A 135 -0.90 -7.43 0.41
CA LEU A 135 -0.54 -6.62 -0.76
C LEU A 135 -1.33 -7.01 -2.01
N ARG A 136 -1.58 -8.31 -2.23
CA ARG A 136 -2.44 -8.77 -3.34
C ARG A 136 -3.89 -8.33 -3.17
N ASP A 137 -4.41 -8.37 -1.95
CA ASP A 137 -5.74 -7.85 -1.62
C ASP A 137 -5.84 -6.35 -1.91
N LEU A 138 -4.81 -5.58 -1.53
CA LEU A 138 -4.72 -4.15 -1.88
C LEU A 138 -4.76 -3.91 -3.38
N ALA A 139 -3.95 -4.65 -4.16
CA ALA A 139 -3.90 -4.50 -5.61
C ALA A 139 -5.29 -4.68 -6.25
N SER A 140 -6.00 -5.73 -5.84
CA SER A 140 -7.35 -6.02 -6.30
C SER A 140 -8.34 -4.93 -5.90
N SER A 141 -8.34 -4.55 -4.63
CA SER A 141 -9.24 -3.53 -4.08
C SER A 141 -9.01 -2.16 -4.71
N PHE A 142 -7.75 -1.76 -4.91
CA PHE A 142 -7.39 -0.52 -5.57
C PHE A 142 -7.88 -0.49 -7.03
N SER A 143 -7.57 -1.52 -7.81
CA SER A 143 -7.97 -1.59 -9.22
C SER A 143 -9.49 -1.57 -9.42
N LEU A 144 -10.24 -2.24 -8.53
CA LEU A 144 -11.69 -2.33 -8.63
C LEU A 144 -12.41 -1.08 -8.10
N SER A 145 -11.85 -0.41 -7.08
CA SER A 145 -12.52 0.72 -6.42
C SER A 145 -12.16 2.08 -7.01
N PHE A 146 -11.06 2.21 -7.74
CA PHE A 146 -10.53 3.49 -8.22
C PHE A 146 -11.59 4.35 -8.94
N THR A 147 -12.28 3.78 -9.93
CA THR A 147 -13.34 4.48 -10.67
C THR A 147 -14.67 4.58 -9.91
N GLN A 148 -14.78 3.98 -8.73
CA GLN A 148 -15.96 4.06 -7.88
C GLN A 148 -15.87 5.22 -6.89
N VAL A 149 -14.68 5.78 -6.66
CA VAL A 149 -14.49 7.00 -5.87
C VAL A 149 -15.13 8.16 -6.64
N PRO A 150 -16.12 8.86 -6.05
CA PRO A 150 -16.88 9.87 -6.77
C PRO A 150 -16.00 10.98 -7.37
N GLU A 151 -15.05 11.48 -6.61
CA GLU A 151 -14.13 12.56 -7.02
C GLU A 151 -13.21 12.10 -8.16
N VAL A 152 -12.75 10.86 -8.13
CA VAL A 152 -11.96 10.25 -9.22
C VAL A 152 -12.80 10.12 -10.49
N ARG A 153 -14.02 9.64 -10.35
CA ARG A 153 -14.94 9.51 -11.50
C ARG A 153 -15.25 10.85 -12.13
N ASP A 154 -15.51 11.87 -11.29
CA ASP A 154 -15.79 13.22 -11.77
C ASP A 154 -14.58 13.82 -12.49
N TRP A 155 -13.37 13.66 -11.94
CA TRP A 155 -12.11 14.05 -12.58
C TRP A 155 -11.92 13.35 -13.93
N LEU A 156 -12.13 12.03 -14.03
CA LEU A 156 -12.00 11.28 -15.28
C LEU A 156 -12.93 11.81 -16.40
N THR A 157 -14.04 12.46 -16.07
CA THR A 157 -14.91 13.09 -17.08
C THR A 157 -14.36 14.41 -17.62
N THR A 158 -13.33 14.97 -17.01
CA THR A 158 -12.70 16.24 -17.43
C THR A 158 -11.50 16.04 -18.37
N LEU A 159 -11.01 14.80 -18.47
CA LEU A 159 -9.93 14.40 -19.38
C LEU A 159 -10.47 14.19 -20.82
#